data_09abafe8bdcddf25c51830dc13aacafc
#
_entry.id   09abafe8bdcddf25c51830dc13aacafc
#
_cell.length_a   1.000
_cell.length_b   1.000
_cell.length_c   1.000
_cell.angle_alpha   90.00
_cell.angle_beta   90.00
_cell.angle_gamma   90.00
#
_symmetry.space_group_name_H-M   'P 1'
#
loop_
_entity.id
_entity.type
_entity.pdbx_description
1 polymer ?
#
loop_
_entity_poly.entity_id
_entity_poly.type
_entity_poly.pdbx_seq_one_letter_code
_entity_poly.pdbx_strand_id
1 'polypeptide(L)'
;GLTFENVRSLLTRRFKAYVPPSTNISVSIGQPRTISVNVAGEVKNQGPVTVSAFTNAFNVIALAGGPTNLANLREIQIKRNGKIIDVLDVYKYLTTGDFGKHIYLDNNDFVILQTVEKKVKAEGKFKRPMFYQLKKDEGMKALLKYSGGLEREAFSSGVKIYRTELEKQVIQDVNATAIINPTNDIRLKGEDYPLIDGDIVKVIAVNPGLFNKIEMKGEISYPGQYEARKGDKLFDLINRAG
;
A
#
# COMPACT_ATOMS: atom_id res chain seq x y z
N GLY A 1 6.73 -26.95 -13.74
CA GLY A 1 5.80 -28.07 -13.47
C GLY A 1 4.94 -28.35 -14.68
N LEU A 2 4.40 -29.58 -14.78
CA LEU A 2 3.46 -29.94 -15.85
C LEU A 2 2.08 -29.36 -15.54
N THR A 3 1.41 -28.79 -16.54
CA THR A 3 0.00 -28.39 -16.41
C THR A 3 -0.90 -29.63 -16.38
N PHE A 4 -2.11 -29.49 -15.81
CA PHE A 4 -3.08 -30.59 -15.79
C PHE A 4 -3.38 -31.16 -17.20
N GLU A 5 -3.52 -30.29 -18.20
CA GLU A 5 -3.73 -30.71 -19.60
C GLU A 5 -2.58 -31.56 -20.13
N ASN A 6 -1.33 -31.21 -19.81
CA ASN A 6 -0.16 -31.98 -20.21
C ASN A 6 -0.12 -33.38 -19.53
N VAL A 7 -0.47 -33.39 -18.22
CA VAL A 7 -0.58 -34.67 -17.49
C VAL A 7 -1.70 -35.52 -18.03
N ARG A 8 -2.87 -34.93 -18.27
CA ARG A 8 -4.04 -35.62 -18.85
C ARG A 8 -3.71 -36.25 -20.23
N SER A 9 -3.11 -35.44 -21.13
CA SER A 9 -2.75 -35.93 -22.46
C SER A 9 -1.69 -37.04 -22.41
N LEU A 10 -0.69 -36.91 -21.52
CA LEU A 10 0.35 -37.90 -21.31
C LEU A 10 -0.23 -39.22 -20.79
N LEU A 11 -1.08 -39.15 -19.76
CA LEU A 11 -1.73 -40.33 -19.18
C LEU A 11 -2.66 -40.99 -20.20
N THR A 12 -3.52 -40.22 -20.84
CA THR A 12 -4.44 -40.76 -21.88
C THR A 12 -3.67 -41.46 -22.98
N ARG A 13 -2.57 -40.88 -23.47
CA ARG A 13 -1.74 -41.52 -24.52
C ARG A 13 -1.07 -42.79 -24.03
N ARG A 14 -0.54 -42.81 -22.80
CA ARG A 14 0.10 -44.01 -22.24
C ARG A 14 -0.90 -45.15 -22.00
N PHE A 15 -2.05 -44.83 -21.42
CA PHE A 15 -3.08 -45.85 -21.12
C PHE A 15 -3.77 -46.41 -22.38
N LYS A 16 -3.89 -45.62 -23.47
CA LYS A 16 -4.41 -46.10 -24.75
C LYS A 16 -3.64 -47.29 -25.31
N ALA A 17 -2.39 -47.50 -24.96
CA ALA A 17 -1.60 -48.64 -25.38
C ALA A 17 -2.03 -49.99 -24.69
N TYR A 18 -2.77 -49.91 -23.59
CA TYR A 18 -3.14 -51.02 -22.74
C TYR A 18 -4.64 -51.34 -22.72
N VAL A 19 -5.46 -50.53 -23.41
CA VAL A 19 -6.92 -50.69 -23.45
C VAL A 19 -7.42 -50.74 -24.89
N PRO A 20 -8.58 -51.41 -25.16
CA PRO A 20 -9.17 -51.45 -26.50
C PRO A 20 -9.40 -50.04 -27.08
N PRO A 21 -9.31 -49.87 -28.41
CA PRO A 21 -9.45 -48.55 -29.06
C PRO A 21 -10.79 -47.84 -28.78
N SER A 22 -11.83 -48.58 -28.47
CA SER A 22 -13.17 -48.09 -28.14
C SER A 22 -13.29 -47.57 -26.70
N THR A 23 -12.27 -47.74 -25.85
CA THR A 23 -12.32 -47.37 -24.44
C THR A 23 -12.12 -45.86 -24.28
N ASN A 24 -13.08 -45.22 -23.61
CA ASN A 24 -12.99 -43.79 -23.27
C ASN A 24 -12.23 -43.63 -21.94
N ILE A 25 -11.08 -42.95 -21.97
CA ILE A 25 -10.25 -42.71 -20.79
C ILE A 25 -10.56 -41.32 -20.28
N SER A 26 -11.13 -41.21 -19.07
CA SER A 26 -11.35 -39.94 -18.39
C SER A 26 -10.32 -39.76 -17.29
N VAL A 27 -9.64 -38.62 -17.30
CA VAL A 27 -8.69 -38.22 -16.25
C VAL A 27 -9.27 -36.99 -15.58
N SER A 28 -9.52 -37.07 -14.28
CA SER A 28 -10.00 -35.95 -13.46
C SER A 28 -9.08 -35.71 -12.27
N ILE A 29 -9.06 -34.47 -11.76
CA ILE A 29 -8.41 -34.17 -10.51
C ILE A 29 -9.35 -34.57 -9.38
N GLY A 30 -8.84 -35.39 -8.45
CA GLY A 30 -9.56 -35.73 -7.22
C GLY A 30 -9.59 -34.56 -6.23
N GLN A 31 -10.12 -34.79 -5.04
CA GLN A 31 -10.09 -33.79 -3.98
C GLN A 31 -8.63 -33.49 -3.59
N PRO A 32 -8.28 -32.20 -3.42
CA PRO A 32 -6.95 -31.84 -2.96
C PRO A 32 -6.73 -32.38 -1.54
N ARG A 33 -5.50 -32.83 -1.27
CA ARG A 33 -5.12 -33.25 0.08
C ARG A 33 -5.27 -32.08 1.06
N THR A 34 -5.63 -32.36 2.28
CA THR A 34 -5.56 -31.40 3.38
C THR A 34 -4.16 -31.39 3.98
N ILE A 35 -3.73 -30.22 4.43
CA ILE A 35 -2.47 -29.98 5.13
C ILE A 35 -2.75 -29.25 6.43
N SER A 36 -1.91 -29.43 7.43
CA SER A 36 -1.91 -28.65 8.65
C SER A 36 -0.79 -27.61 8.59
N VAL A 37 -1.12 -26.33 8.70
CA VAL A 37 -0.18 -25.21 8.68
C VAL A 37 -0.26 -24.50 10.04
N ASN A 38 0.89 -24.22 10.63
CA ASN A 38 0.96 -23.54 11.92
C ASN A 38 1.01 -22.03 11.73
N VAL A 39 0.11 -21.29 12.38
CA VAL A 39 0.12 -19.83 12.40
C VAL A 39 0.57 -19.33 13.76
N ALA A 40 1.56 -18.45 13.80
CA ALA A 40 2.17 -17.97 15.02
C ALA A 40 2.50 -16.47 14.99
N GLY A 41 2.75 -15.88 16.16
CA GLY A 41 3.08 -14.47 16.33
C GLY A 41 1.83 -13.59 16.42
N GLU A 42 1.85 -12.42 15.80
CA GLU A 42 0.81 -11.40 15.91
C GLU A 42 -0.43 -11.73 15.05
N VAL A 43 -1.13 -12.80 15.43
CA VAL A 43 -2.37 -13.29 14.84
C VAL A 43 -3.39 -13.57 15.94
N LYS A 44 -4.68 -13.41 15.66
CA LYS A 44 -5.73 -13.56 16.68
C LYS A 44 -5.80 -14.97 17.27
N ASN A 45 -5.76 -15.99 16.42
CA ASN A 45 -5.82 -17.39 16.84
C ASN A 45 -4.54 -18.09 16.37
N GLN A 46 -3.61 -18.27 17.30
CA GLN A 46 -2.39 -19.03 17.05
C GLN A 46 -2.65 -20.54 17.06
N GLY A 47 -1.89 -21.28 16.29
CA GLY A 47 -1.93 -22.75 16.29
C GLY A 47 -2.08 -23.36 14.90
N PRO A 48 -2.36 -24.65 14.84
CA PRO A 48 -2.53 -25.37 13.56
C PRO A 48 -3.86 -25.04 12.91
N VAL A 49 -3.82 -24.74 11.60
CA VAL A 49 -4.99 -24.54 10.74
C VAL A 49 -4.98 -25.59 9.65
N THR A 50 -6.06 -26.38 9.56
CA THR A 50 -6.22 -27.40 8.52
C THR A 50 -6.82 -26.77 7.27
N VAL A 51 -6.12 -26.86 6.15
CA VAL A 51 -6.50 -26.25 4.88
C VAL A 51 -6.23 -27.19 3.70
N SER A 52 -6.79 -26.85 2.54
CA SER A 52 -6.40 -27.49 1.28
C SER A 52 -4.95 -27.15 0.92
N ALA A 53 -4.22 -28.09 0.33
CA ALA A 53 -2.85 -27.86 -0.15
C ALA A 53 -2.74 -26.77 -1.24
N PHE A 54 -3.84 -26.28 -1.79
CA PHE A 54 -3.87 -25.14 -2.72
C PHE A 54 -4.13 -23.80 -2.02
N THR A 55 -4.30 -23.79 -0.70
CA THR A 55 -4.54 -22.56 0.06
C THR A 55 -3.25 -21.74 0.15
N ASN A 56 -3.35 -20.43 -0.10
CA ASN A 56 -2.22 -19.50 0.07
C ASN A 56 -2.10 -19.03 1.52
N ALA A 57 -0.95 -18.45 1.87
CA ALA A 57 -0.67 -18.02 3.24
C ALA A 57 -1.60 -16.89 3.72
N PHE A 58 -2.07 -15.98 2.84
CA PHE A 58 -3.02 -14.94 3.23
C PHE A 58 -4.36 -15.53 3.69
N ASN A 59 -4.85 -16.56 2.99
CA ASN A 59 -6.08 -17.25 3.38
C ASN A 59 -5.91 -18.00 4.69
N VAL A 60 -4.74 -18.59 4.94
CA VAL A 60 -4.43 -19.24 6.22
C VAL A 60 -4.46 -18.22 7.37
N ILE A 61 -3.88 -17.03 7.18
CA ILE A 61 -3.93 -15.95 8.18
C ILE A 61 -5.38 -15.51 8.42
N ALA A 62 -6.19 -15.38 7.37
CA ALA A 62 -7.59 -15.01 7.50
C ALA A 62 -8.39 -16.07 8.28
N LEU A 63 -8.16 -17.36 8.04
CA LEU A 63 -8.76 -18.46 8.79
C LEU A 63 -8.33 -18.49 10.26
N ALA A 64 -7.11 -18.03 10.55
CA ALA A 64 -6.62 -17.83 11.91
C ALA A 64 -7.19 -16.55 12.58
N GLY A 65 -8.23 -15.95 12.03
CA GLY A 65 -8.90 -14.75 12.57
C GLY A 65 -8.25 -13.43 12.17
N GLY A 66 -7.22 -13.45 11.33
CA GLY A 66 -6.50 -12.28 10.84
C GLY A 66 -5.40 -11.78 11.77
N PRO A 67 -4.61 -10.80 11.33
CA PRO A 67 -3.53 -10.20 12.10
C PRO A 67 -4.06 -9.39 13.29
N THR A 68 -3.23 -9.21 14.31
CA THR A 68 -3.44 -8.21 15.37
C THR A 68 -3.05 -6.81 14.89
N ASN A 69 -3.34 -5.79 15.70
CA ASN A 69 -2.93 -4.40 15.41
C ASN A 69 -1.41 -4.18 15.48
N LEU A 70 -0.68 -5.13 16.06
CA LEU A 70 0.77 -5.11 16.19
C LEU A 70 1.49 -5.95 15.14
N ALA A 71 0.74 -6.66 14.29
CA ALA A 71 1.32 -7.54 13.27
C ALA A 71 2.11 -6.75 12.21
N ASN A 72 3.31 -7.20 11.90
CA ASN A 72 4.08 -6.72 10.76
C ASN A 72 3.52 -7.32 9.46
N LEU A 73 2.82 -6.51 8.68
CA LEU A 73 2.23 -6.90 7.40
C LEU A 73 3.20 -6.75 6.22
N ARG A 74 4.41 -6.25 6.50
CA ARG A 74 5.43 -6.01 5.49
C ARG A 74 6.42 -7.16 5.36
N GLU A 75 6.49 -8.04 6.39
CA GLU A 75 7.45 -9.14 6.48
C GLU A 75 6.85 -10.37 7.14
N ILE A 76 5.82 -10.94 6.51
CA ILE A 76 5.21 -12.20 6.97
C ILE A 76 6.09 -13.35 6.52
N GLN A 77 6.68 -14.08 7.45
CA GLN A 77 7.60 -15.17 7.15
C GLN A 77 6.86 -16.49 6.94
N ILE A 78 7.23 -17.20 5.89
CA ILE A 78 6.86 -18.61 5.70
C ILE A 78 8.09 -19.46 5.98
N LYS A 79 7.99 -20.36 6.96
CA LYS A 79 9.10 -21.26 7.31
C LYS A 79 8.73 -22.71 7.05
N ARG A 80 9.67 -23.45 6.51
CA ARG A 80 9.62 -24.91 6.30
C ARG A 80 10.90 -25.52 6.86
N ASN A 81 10.75 -26.55 7.70
CA ASN A 81 11.89 -27.20 8.36
C ASN A 81 12.88 -26.21 9.01
N GLY A 82 12.35 -25.19 9.71
CA GLY A 82 13.11 -24.17 10.40
C GLY A 82 13.75 -23.09 9.50
N LYS A 83 13.68 -23.20 8.18
CA LYS A 83 14.24 -22.21 7.23
C LYS A 83 13.14 -21.32 6.66
N ILE A 84 13.44 -20.04 6.50
CA ILE A 84 12.55 -19.09 5.79
C ILE A 84 12.61 -19.47 4.30
N ILE A 85 11.46 -19.82 3.74
CA ILE A 85 11.31 -20.16 2.31
C ILE A 85 10.71 -19.00 1.51
N ASP A 86 9.98 -18.11 2.18
CA ASP A 86 9.44 -16.89 1.57
C ASP A 86 9.12 -15.83 2.62
N VAL A 87 9.03 -14.57 2.16
CA VAL A 87 8.59 -13.42 2.95
C VAL A 87 7.53 -12.66 2.16
N LEU A 88 6.33 -12.57 2.71
CA LEU A 88 5.20 -11.90 2.06
C LEU A 88 5.09 -10.46 2.56
N ASP A 89 4.79 -9.55 1.63
CA ASP A 89 4.53 -8.14 1.88
C ASP A 89 3.12 -7.79 1.40
N VAL A 90 2.20 -7.55 2.36
CA VAL A 90 0.80 -7.21 2.05
C VAL A 90 0.72 -5.90 1.25
N TYR A 91 1.60 -4.93 1.50
CA TYR A 91 1.59 -3.66 0.77
C TYR A 91 1.97 -3.85 -0.70
N LYS A 92 2.94 -4.72 -0.98
CA LYS A 92 3.29 -5.10 -2.35
C LYS A 92 2.06 -5.71 -3.04
N TYR A 93 1.41 -6.66 -2.38
CA TYR A 93 0.19 -7.27 -2.91
C TYR A 93 -0.91 -6.23 -3.20
N LEU A 94 -1.22 -5.35 -2.23
CA LEU A 94 -2.27 -4.34 -2.38
C LEU A 94 -1.96 -3.28 -3.46
N THR A 95 -0.68 -3.02 -3.73
CA THR A 95 -0.28 -1.99 -4.71
C THR A 95 -0.06 -2.53 -6.12
N THR A 96 0.33 -3.80 -6.25
CA THR A 96 0.71 -4.39 -7.55
C THR A 96 -0.15 -5.58 -7.95
N GLY A 97 -0.95 -6.14 -7.05
CA GLY A 97 -1.66 -7.41 -7.25
C GLY A 97 -0.74 -8.63 -7.24
N ASP A 98 0.56 -8.45 -6.98
CA ASP A 98 1.57 -9.50 -7.02
C ASP A 98 1.69 -10.19 -5.65
N PHE A 99 1.35 -11.47 -5.59
CA PHE A 99 1.52 -12.31 -4.40
C PHE A 99 2.98 -12.74 -4.14
N GLY A 100 3.93 -12.33 -5.01
CA GLY A 100 5.29 -12.85 -4.99
C GLY A 100 5.40 -14.22 -5.68
N LYS A 101 6.35 -15.03 -5.25
CA LYS A 101 6.44 -16.41 -5.74
C LYS A 101 5.23 -17.18 -5.25
N HIS A 102 4.54 -17.90 -6.15
CA HIS A 102 3.47 -18.82 -5.76
C HIS A 102 4.08 -20.00 -4.99
N ILE A 103 4.33 -19.80 -3.72
CA ILE A 103 4.79 -20.88 -2.85
C ILE A 103 3.54 -21.59 -2.31
N TYR A 104 3.38 -22.83 -2.73
CA TYR A 104 2.38 -23.71 -2.15
C TYR A 104 2.84 -24.08 -0.73
N LEU A 105 1.95 -23.89 0.23
CA LEU A 105 2.16 -24.35 1.59
C LEU A 105 2.19 -25.89 1.62
N ASP A 106 2.97 -26.42 2.55
CA ASP A 106 3.04 -27.85 2.80
C ASP A 106 2.73 -28.16 4.26
N ASN A 107 2.57 -29.45 4.55
CA ASN A 107 2.26 -29.90 5.89
C ASN A 107 3.37 -29.50 6.88
N ASN A 108 2.97 -29.00 8.05
CA ASN A 108 3.84 -28.45 9.09
C ASN A 108 4.64 -27.18 8.71
N ASP A 109 4.27 -26.47 7.64
CA ASP A 109 4.79 -25.11 7.42
C ASP A 109 4.33 -24.16 8.54
N PHE A 110 5.14 -23.14 8.80
CA PHE A 110 4.81 -22.06 9.70
C PHE A 110 4.60 -20.77 8.94
N VAL A 111 3.49 -20.07 9.22
CA VAL A 111 3.22 -18.69 8.80
C VAL A 111 3.35 -17.82 10.04
N ILE A 112 4.37 -16.94 10.05
CA ILE A 112 4.74 -16.19 11.24
C ILE A 112 4.59 -14.69 10.98
N LEU A 113 3.76 -14.04 11.77
CA LEU A 113 3.59 -12.59 11.80
C LEU A 113 4.40 -12.03 12.98
N GLN A 114 5.47 -11.31 12.68
CA GLN A 114 6.26 -10.63 13.71
C GLN A 114 5.57 -9.34 14.16
N THR A 115 6.04 -8.74 15.24
CA THR A 115 5.61 -7.41 15.67
C THR A 115 6.14 -6.35 14.71
N VAL A 116 5.33 -5.33 14.41
CA VAL A 116 5.73 -4.20 13.59
C VAL A 116 6.81 -3.36 14.29
N GLU A 117 7.89 -3.04 13.56
CA GLU A 117 9.01 -2.26 14.12
C GLU A 117 8.86 -0.75 13.86
N LYS A 118 8.17 -0.37 12.80
CA LYS A 118 8.06 1.04 12.38
C LYS A 118 6.66 1.33 11.84
N LYS A 119 5.91 2.10 12.61
CA LYS A 119 4.54 2.50 12.30
C LYS A 119 4.42 4.01 12.40
N VAL A 120 4.05 4.66 11.31
CA VAL A 120 3.90 6.12 11.23
C VAL A 120 2.45 6.47 10.94
N LYS A 121 2.03 7.68 11.36
CA LYS A 121 0.69 8.18 11.12
C LYS A 121 0.72 9.28 10.07
N ALA A 122 -0.08 9.17 9.02
CA ALA A 122 -0.34 10.26 8.08
C ALA A 122 -1.62 10.99 8.50
N GLU A 123 -1.53 12.31 8.69
CA GLU A 123 -2.66 13.17 9.09
C GLU A 123 -2.87 14.34 8.14
N GLY A 124 -4.11 14.84 8.07
CA GLY A 124 -4.46 16.02 7.27
C GLY A 124 -4.60 15.70 5.79
N LYS A 125 -3.99 16.52 4.93
CA LYS A 125 -4.20 16.52 3.48
C LYS A 125 -3.43 15.45 2.70
N PHE A 126 -3.37 14.23 3.25
CA PHE A 126 -3.04 13.03 2.48
C PHE A 126 -4.29 12.49 1.79
N LYS A 127 -4.15 11.87 0.62
CA LYS A 127 -5.28 11.20 -0.05
C LYS A 127 -5.87 10.06 0.78
N ARG A 128 -5.04 9.38 1.57
CA ARG A 128 -5.45 8.33 2.50
C ARG A 128 -4.76 8.54 3.85
N PRO A 129 -5.33 9.39 4.73
CA PRO A 129 -4.78 9.62 6.06
C PRO A 129 -5.09 8.43 6.96
N MET A 130 -4.05 7.70 7.38
CA MET A 130 -4.13 6.53 8.26
C MET A 130 -2.75 6.16 8.81
N PHE A 131 -2.67 5.07 9.57
CA PHE A 131 -1.40 4.50 9.99
C PHE A 131 -0.77 3.68 8.85
N TYR A 132 0.54 3.80 8.69
CA TYR A 132 1.33 3.06 7.71
C TYR A 132 2.49 2.35 8.39
N GLN A 133 2.74 1.11 7.98
CA GLN A 133 3.92 0.36 8.36
C GLN A 133 5.01 0.60 7.32
N LEU A 134 6.18 0.99 7.75
CA LEU A 134 7.34 1.23 6.91
C LEU A 134 8.46 0.25 7.24
N LYS A 135 9.25 -0.13 6.24
CA LYS A 135 10.49 -0.89 6.45
C LYS A 135 11.58 0.03 7.03
N LYS A 136 12.67 -0.54 7.53
CA LYS A 136 13.76 0.24 8.16
C LYS A 136 14.33 1.31 7.25
N ASP A 137 14.49 0.99 5.97
CA ASP A 137 15.03 1.85 4.92
C ASP A 137 14.00 2.77 4.26
N GLU A 138 12.72 2.62 4.57
CA GLU A 138 11.64 3.44 4.01
C GLU A 138 11.40 4.70 4.84
N GLY A 139 11.20 5.84 4.17
CA GLY A 139 10.94 7.14 4.75
C GLY A 139 9.70 7.84 4.19
N MET A 140 9.77 9.16 4.04
CA MET A 140 8.70 10.00 3.54
C MET A 140 8.23 9.59 2.13
N LYS A 141 9.14 9.17 1.26
CA LYS A 141 8.81 8.71 -0.10
C LYS A 141 7.86 7.51 -0.06
N ALA A 142 8.17 6.52 0.79
CA ALA A 142 7.34 5.34 0.94
C ALA A 142 5.97 5.71 1.53
N LEU A 143 5.93 6.60 2.54
CA LEU A 143 4.68 7.11 3.10
C LEU A 143 3.80 7.78 2.04
N LEU A 144 4.37 8.68 1.23
CA LEU A 144 3.67 9.33 0.12
C LEU A 144 3.18 8.32 -0.92
N LYS A 145 4.00 7.34 -1.27
CA LYS A 145 3.61 6.28 -2.20
C LYS A 145 2.42 5.48 -1.70
N TYR A 146 2.47 5.02 -0.44
CA TYR A 146 1.41 4.17 0.13
C TYR A 146 0.13 4.95 0.44
N SER A 147 0.25 6.22 0.84
CA SER A 147 -0.91 7.10 1.04
C SER A 147 -1.56 7.57 -0.26
N GLY A 148 -0.95 7.28 -1.42
CA GLY A 148 -1.41 7.76 -2.73
C GLY A 148 -1.04 9.21 -3.01
N GLY A 149 -0.16 9.80 -2.21
CA GLY A 149 0.27 11.19 -2.29
C GLY A 149 -0.62 12.14 -1.50
N LEU A 150 -0.49 13.42 -1.80
CA LEU A 150 -1.23 14.50 -1.16
C LEU A 150 -2.47 14.89 -1.98
N GLU A 151 -3.46 15.48 -1.30
CA GLU A 151 -4.57 16.16 -1.95
C GLU A 151 -4.08 17.41 -2.70
N ARG A 152 -4.88 17.90 -3.65
CA ARG A 152 -4.54 19.07 -4.47
C ARG A 152 -4.34 20.35 -3.64
N GLU A 153 -5.10 20.46 -2.56
CA GLU A 153 -5.10 21.60 -1.65
C GLU A 153 -4.06 21.47 -0.53
N ALA A 154 -3.19 20.47 -0.60
CA ALA A 154 -2.17 20.26 0.42
C ALA A 154 -1.05 21.31 0.34
N PHE A 155 -0.66 21.85 1.50
CA PHE A 155 0.50 22.73 1.61
C PHE A 155 1.78 21.88 1.70
N SER A 156 2.29 21.46 0.56
CA SER A 156 3.38 20.48 0.45
C SER A 156 4.75 21.04 0.91
N SER A 157 4.95 22.35 0.92
CA SER A 157 6.17 22.97 1.43
C SER A 157 6.22 23.12 2.97
N GLY A 158 5.11 22.86 3.65
CA GLY A 158 4.99 22.99 5.11
C GLY A 158 4.48 21.70 5.77
N VAL A 159 5.07 20.56 5.42
CA VAL A 159 4.78 19.28 6.09
C VAL A 159 5.43 19.30 7.48
N LYS A 160 4.67 18.93 8.50
CA LYS A 160 5.15 18.86 9.87
C LYS A 160 5.25 17.41 10.32
N ILE A 161 6.38 17.07 10.92
CA ILE A 161 6.59 15.77 11.58
C ILE A 161 6.60 16.02 13.08
N TYR A 162 5.69 15.40 13.79
CA TYR A 162 5.68 15.34 15.25
C TYR A 162 6.36 14.03 15.67
N ARG A 163 7.44 14.17 16.41
CA ARG A 163 8.30 13.07 16.84
C ARG A 163 8.53 13.13 18.34
N THR A 164 8.59 11.98 18.97
CA THR A 164 8.98 11.87 20.38
C THR A 164 10.47 11.52 20.46
N GLU A 165 11.27 12.41 21.00
CA GLU A 165 12.70 12.22 21.22
C GLU A 165 13.02 12.47 22.70
N LEU A 166 13.67 11.51 23.37
CA LEU A 166 14.06 11.64 24.78
C LEU A 166 12.94 12.20 25.69
N GLU A 167 11.75 11.59 25.57
CA GLU A 167 10.52 11.93 26.33
C GLU A 167 9.95 13.35 26.02
N LYS A 168 10.43 13.99 24.98
CA LYS A 168 9.94 15.29 24.51
C LYS A 168 9.34 15.17 23.12
N GLN A 169 8.25 15.88 22.89
CA GLN A 169 7.72 16.05 21.54
C GLN A 169 8.46 17.17 20.83
N VAL A 170 9.02 16.86 19.68
CA VAL A 170 9.66 17.82 18.78
C VAL A 170 8.89 17.93 17.48
N ILE A 171 8.92 19.11 16.88
CA ILE A 171 8.32 19.36 15.56
C ILE A 171 9.46 19.61 14.58
N GLN A 172 9.37 18.96 13.42
CA GLN A 172 10.31 19.15 12.31
C GLN A 172 9.53 19.59 11.08
N ASP A 173 9.95 20.71 10.47
CA ASP A 173 9.36 21.19 9.23
C ASP A 173 10.08 20.56 8.04
N VAL A 174 9.31 19.95 7.12
CA VAL A 174 9.85 19.28 5.93
C VAL A 174 9.20 19.86 4.69
N ASN A 175 10.02 20.24 3.73
CA ASN A 175 9.55 20.64 2.42
C ASN A 175 9.39 19.39 1.50
N ALA A 176 8.15 18.92 1.39
CA ALA A 176 7.86 17.76 0.54
C ALA A 176 7.78 18.10 -0.96
N THR A 177 7.80 19.38 -1.37
CA THR A 177 7.78 19.76 -2.80
C THR A 177 9.00 19.25 -3.54
N ALA A 178 10.15 19.13 -2.86
CA ALA A 178 11.35 18.54 -3.43
C ALA A 178 11.20 17.02 -3.67
N ILE A 179 10.31 16.39 -2.94
CA ILE A 179 10.02 14.95 -3.01
C ILE A 179 8.87 14.69 -4.00
N ILE A 180 7.89 15.58 -4.05
CA ILE A 180 6.69 15.47 -4.91
C ILE A 180 6.93 16.29 -6.17
N ASN A 181 7.06 15.64 -7.32
CA ASN A 181 7.13 16.36 -8.60
C ASN A 181 5.72 16.88 -8.96
N PRO A 182 5.52 18.20 -9.21
CA PRO A 182 4.21 18.77 -9.53
C PRO A 182 3.62 18.30 -10.87
N THR A 183 4.42 17.68 -11.72
CA THR A 183 4.00 17.13 -13.01
C THR A 183 3.67 15.65 -12.91
N ASN A 184 2.54 15.28 -12.34
CA ASN A 184 1.86 13.97 -12.38
C ASN A 184 2.71 12.67 -12.50
N ASP A 185 4.03 12.78 -12.53
CA ASP A 185 4.97 11.67 -12.61
C ASP A 185 5.50 11.41 -11.19
N ILE A 186 5.06 10.31 -10.58
CA ILE A 186 5.42 9.86 -9.23
C ILE A 186 6.91 9.45 -9.14
N ARG A 187 7.77 10.07 -9.92
CA ARG A 187 9.22 9.98 -9.76
C ARG A 187 9.66 10.92 -8.65
N LEU A 188 9.60 10.40 -7.44
CA LEU A 188 10.10 11.08 -6.26
C LEU A 188 11.60 11.38 -6.48
N LYS A 189 11.95 12.63 -6.74
CA LYS A 189 13.32 13.12 -6.87
C LYS A 189 13.82 13.61 -5.51
N GLY A 190 15.12 13.69 -5.34
CA GLY A 190 15.75 14.16 -4.10
C GLY A 190 16.04 13.06 -3.08
N GLU A 191 16.63 13.42 -1.98
CA GLU A 191 16.89 12.55 -0.85
C GLU A 191 15.58 12.22 -0.12
N ASP A 192 15.50 11.00 0.42
CA ASP A 192 14.36 10.62 1.24
C ASP A 192 14.49 11.21 2.65
N TYR A 193 13.39 11.65 3.23
CA TYR A 193 13.39 12.10 4.60
C TYR A 193 13.15 10.89 5.53
N PRO A 194 14.06 10.62 6.49
CA PRO A 194 13.95 9.46 7.35
C PRO A 194 12.80 9.64 8.35
N LEU A 195 11.92 8.64 8.40
CA LEU A 195 10.88 8.53 9.41
C LEU A 195 11.24 7.44 10.41
N ILE A 196 10.86 7.61 11.66
CA ILE A 196 11.03 6.63 12.73
C ILE A 196 9.69 6.13 13.26
N ASP A 197 9.72 5.10 14.08
CA ASP A 197 8.51 4.59 14.72
C ASP A 197 7.81 5.65 15.58
N GLY A 198 6.48 5.71 15.49
CA GLY A 198 5.67 6.68 16.24
C GLY A 198 5.57 8.07 15.61
N ASP A 199 6.28 8.37 14.51
CA ASP A 199 6.16 9.67 13.84
C ASP A 199 4.72 9.95 13.37
N ILE A 200 4.26 11.18 13.57
CA ILE A 200 3.02 11.70 13.02
C ILE A 200 3.37 12.74 11.97
N VAL A 201 3.10 12.42 10.72
CA VAL A 201 3.31 13.32 9.57
C VAL A 201 2.01 14.05 9.27
N LYS A 202 1.99 15.35 9.46
CA LYS A 202 0.80 16.19 9.27
C LYS A 202 0.98 17.17 8.12
N VAL A 203 -0.01 17.19 7.22
CA VAL A 203 -0.08 18.11 6.10
C VAL A 203 -1.33 18.96 6.23
N ILE A 204 -1.17 20.28 6.26
CA ILE A 204 -2.30 21.23 6.30
C ILE A 204 -2.74 21.61 4.88
N ALA A 205 -3.92 22.18 4.75
CA ALA A 205 -4.37 22.78 3.50
C ALA A 205 -3.65 24.10 3.21
N VAL A 206 -3.51 24.45 1.94
CA VAL A 206 -3.18 25.83 1.55
C VAL A 206 -4.26 26.78 2.04
N ASN A 207 -3.88 28.04 2.29
CA ASN A 207 -4.85 29.05 2.65
C ASN A 207 -5.87 29.22 1.49
N PRO A 208 -7.18 29.06 1.73
CA PRO A 208 -8.19 29.15 0.66
C PRO A 208 -8.40 30.59 0.15
N GLY A 209 -7.70 31.57 0.69
CA GLY A 209 -7.78 32.96 0.24
C GLY A 209 -7.40 33.09 -1.25
N LEU A 210 -8.17 33.86 -1.98
CA LEU A 210 -7.82 34.23 -3.35
C LEU A 210 -6.75 35.31 -3.30
N PHE A 211 -5.50 34.98 -3.66
CA PHE A 211 -4.37 35.91 -3.57
C PHE A 211 -4.27 36.91 -4.71
N ASN A 212 -4.89 36.59 -5.86
CA ASN A 212 -4.88 37.43 -7.07
C ASN A 212 -6.23 38.10 -7.31
N LYS A 213 -6.94 38.51 -6.23
CA LYS A 213 -8.23 39.18 -6.36
C LYS A 213 -8.13 40.68 -6.11
N ILE A 214 -8.92 41.43 -6.86
CA ILE A 214 -9.26 42.84 -6.63
C ILE A 214 -10.76 42.90 -6.43
N GLU A 215 -11.21 43.64 -5.43
CA GLU A 215 -12.62 43.91 -5.19
C GLU A 215 -13.01 45.25 -5.78
N MET A 216 -13.93 45.26 -6.72
CA MET A 216 -14.45 46.48 -7.35
C MET A 216 -15.82 46.79 -6.76
N LYS A 217 -16.00 48.01 -6.24
CA LYS A 217 -17.23 48.50 -5.61
C LYS A 217 -17.50 49.95 -6.10
N GLY A 218 -18.74 50.37 -6.00
CA GLY A 218 -19.19 51.72 -6.37
C GLY A 218 -20.07 51.70 -7.62
N GLU A 219 -20.12 52.86 -8.31
CA GLU A 219 -20.93 53.11 -9.50
C GLU A 219 -20.33 52.42 -10.75
N ILE A 220 -20.35 51.10 -10.79
CA ILE A 220 -19.92 50.25 -11.91
C ILE A 220 -21.00 49.25 -12.25
N SER A 221 -21.07 48.81 -13.52
CA SER A 221 -22.14 47.92 -13.98
C SER A 221 -22.11 46.55 -13.29
N TYR A 222 -20.93 46.04 -12.99
CA TYR A 222 -20.77 44.68 -12.40
C TYR A 222 -19.81 44.73 -11.18
N PRO A 223 -20.29 45.20 -10.00
CA PRO A 223 -19.48 45.16 -8.80
C PRO A 223 -19.18 43.69 -8.39
N GLY A 224 -17.95 43.44 -7.92
CA GLY A 224 -17.57 42.07 -7.55
C GLY A 224 -16.06 41.89 -7.44
N GLN A 225 -15.67 40.60 -7.43
CA GLN A 225 -14.26 40.20 -7.36
C GLN A 225 -13.73 39.91 -8.77
N TYR A 226 -12.59 40.50 -9.08
CA TYR A 226 -11.90 40.38 -10.37
C TYR A 226 -10.49 39.82 -10.16
N GLU A 227 -9.97 39.15 -11.16
CA GLU A 227 -8.59 38.68 -11.18
C GLU A 227 -7.64 39.89 -11.32
N ALA A 228 -6.62 39.94 -10.44
CA ALA A 228 -5.49 40.86 -10.59
C ALA A 228 -4.46 40.24 -11.55
N ARG A 229 -4.37 40.71 -12.77
CA ARG A 229 -3.37 40.24 -13.77
C ARG A 229 -2.11 41.10 -13.67
N LYS A 230 -0.95 40.46 -13.89
CA LYS A 230 0.31 41.19 -13.92
C LYS A 230 0.30 42.21 -15.07
N GLY A 231 0.46 43.50 -14.71
CA GLY A 231 0.44 44.62 -15.65
C GLY A 231 -0.93 45.31 -15.83
N ASP A 232 -2.00 44.82 -15.17
CA ASP A 232 -3.30 45.48 -15.16
C ASP A 232 -3.15 46.93 -14.64
N LYS A 233 -3.77 47.85 -15.37
CA LYS A 233 -4.00 49.25 -14.92
C LYS A 233 -5.43 49.36 -14.41
N LEU A 234 -5.69 50.42 -13.61
CA LEU A 234 -7.03 50.71 -13.09
C LEU A 234 -8.08 50.76 -14.19
N PHE A 235 -7.72 51.35 -15.35
CA PHE A 235 -8.58 51.46 -16.52
C PHE A 235 -8.99 50.09 -17.06
N ASP A 236 -8.09 49.11 -17.08
CA ASP A 236 -8.38 47.76 -17.56
C ASP A 236 -9.37 47.03 -16.63
N LEU A 237 -9.27 47.31 -15.33
CA LEU A 237 -10.18 46.78 -14.30
C LEU A 237 -11.57 47.40 -14.45
N ILE A 238 -11.65 48.75 -14.62
CA ILE A 238 -12.92 49.43 -14.84
C ILE A 238 -13.60 48.94 -16.10
N ASN A 239 -12.88 48.80 -17.20
CA ASN A 239 -13.44 48.24 -18.44
C ASN A 239 -13.97 46.78 -18.31
N ARG A 240 -13.41 46.00 -17.43
CA ARG A 240 -13.93 44.64 -17.12
C ARG A 240 -15.15 44.68 -16.21
N ALA A 241 -15.29 45.73 -15.44
CA ALA A 241 -16.42 45.90 -14.48
C ALA A 241 -17.60 46.70 -15.07
N GLY A 242 -17.42 47.27 -16.27
CA GLY A 242 -18.44 48.07 -16.99
C GLY A 242 -18.49 49.51 -16.59
#